data_2e7daaef8bfdf1bb04bc3f482a9c4dcc
#
_entry.id   2e7daaef8bfdf1bb04bc3f482a9c4dcc
#
_cell.length_a   1.000
_cell.length_b   1.000
_cell.length_c   1.000
_cell.angle_alpha   90.00
_cell.angle_beta   90.00
_cell.angle_gamma   90.00
#
_symmetry.space_group_name_H-M   'P 1'
#
loop_
_entity.id
_entity.type
_entity.pdbx_description
1 polymer ?
#
loop_
_entity_poly.entity_id
_entity_poly.type
_entity_poly.pdbx_seq_one_letter_code
_entity_poly.pdbx_strand_id
1 'polypeptide(L)'
;MTSRFTELAVDCHDPERLAAFWCEVLDFKVIDRSEGKVEIGSWVPTVEDVRARQMPPTLFFVRVPEGKAVKNRLHLDVSPIDGSTEDEVTRLLGLGAAMADVGQGSDRSWVVMADPEGNEFCVLRTLAP
;
A
#
# COMPACT_ATOMS: atom_id res chain seq x y z
N MET A 1 21.92 17.33 11.08
CA MET A 1 21.46 15.92 11.30
C MET A 1 20.13 15.74 10.65
N THR A 2 19.85 14.52 10.23
CA THR A 2 18.60 14.21 9.56
C THR A 2 18.13 12.80 9.97
N SER A 3 16.88 12.47 9.62
CA SER A 3 16.31 11.15 9.81
C SER A 3 16.12 10.47 8.46
N ARG A 4 15.94 9.17 8.47
CA ARG A 4 15.54 8.40 7.30
C ARG A 4 14.08 8.02 7.43
N PHE A 5 13.38 8.01 6.31
CA PHE A 5 12.05 7.43 6.26
C PHE A 5 12.22 5.92 6.02
N THR A 6 12.03 5.12 7.06
CA THR A 6 12.36 3.70 7.03
C THR A 6 11.17 2.82 6.71
N GLU A 7 9.99 3.16 7.23
CA GLU A 7 8.81 2.32 7.06
C GLU A 7 7.53 3.12 7.26
N LEU A 8 6.46 2.67 6.62
CA LEU A 8 5.10 3.17 6.87
C LEU A 8 4.33 2.08 7.58
N ALA A 9 3.85 2.36 8.78
CA ALA A 9 3.05 1.43 9.55
C ALA A 9 1.57 1.64 9.24
N VAL A 10 0.86 0.54 9.01
CA VAL A 10 -0.58 0.53 8.74
C VAL A 10 -1.25 -0.31 9.82
N ASP A 11 -2.09 0.31 10.62
CA ASP A 11 -2.88 -0.40 11.62
C ASP A 11 -4.00 -1.17 10.91
N CYS A 12 -4.28 -2.38 11.36
CA CYS A 12 -5.25 -3.25 10.69
C CYS A 12 -5.77 -4.32 11.64
N HIS A 13 -6.79 -5.06 11.19
CA HIS A 13 -7.29 -6.20 11.95
C HIS A 13 -6.56 -7.50 11.61
N ASP A 14 -6.22 -7.69 10.34
CA ASP A 14 -5.62 -8.94 9.85
C ASP A 14 -4.34 -8.62 9.06
N PRO A 15 -3.19 -8.51 9.74
CA PRO A 15 -1.94 -8.17 9.07
C PRO A 15 -1.53 -9.16 7.97
N GLU A 16 -1.78 -10.46 8.15
CA GLU A 16 -1.40 -11.46 7.14
C GLU A 16 -2.19 -11.28 5.85
N ARG A 17 -3.49 -11.08 5.97
CA ARG A 17 -4.36 -10.87 4.80
C ARG A 17 -4.02 -9.57 4.09
N LEU A 18 -3.84 -8.50 4.85
CA LEU A 18 -3.56 -7.19 4.27
C LEU A 18 -2.16 -7.17 3.62
N ALA A 19 -1.18 -7.80 4.26
CA ALA A 19 0.15 -7.94 3.68
C ALA A 19 0.11 -8.74 2.38
N ALA A 20 -0.66 -9.83 2.32
CA ALA A 20 -0.78 -10.63 1.11
C ALA A 20 -1.36 -9.79 -0.05
N PHE A 21 -2.39 -8.98 0.22
CA PHE A 21 -2.96 -8.08 -0.78
C PHE A 21 -1.90 -7.12 -1.34
N TRP A 22 -1.19 -6.41 -0.45
CA TRP A 22 -0.23 -5.40 -0.89
C TRP A 22 1.02 -6.00 -1.53
N CYS A 23 1.42 -7.22 -1.14
CA CYS A 23 2.48 -7.94 -1.85
C CYS A 23 2.10 -8.19 -3.31
N GLU A 24 0.85 -8.58 -3.57
CA GLU A 24 0.37 -8.79 -4.94
C GLU A 24 0.27 -7.49 -5.72
N VAL A 25 -0.19 -6.41 -5.08
CA VAL A 25 -0.30 -5.10 -5.74
C VAL A 25 1.06 -4.58 -6.18
N LEU A 26 2.06 -4.66 -5.27
CA LEU A 26 3.34 -3.97 -5.43
C LEU A 26 4.48 -4.88 -5.84
N ASP A 27 4.25 -6.17 -5.97
CA ASP A 27 5.31 -7.18 -6.14
C ASP A 27 6.34 -7.09 -5.02
N PHE A 28 5.85 -6.91 -3.80
CA PHE A 28 6.65 -6.94 -2.59
C PHE A 28 6.70 -8.35 -2.03
N LYS A 29 7.66 -8.59 -1.14
CA LYS A 29 7.81 -9.85 -0.42
C LYS A 29 7.68 -9.60 1.07
N VAL A 30 7.23 -10.62 1.80
CA VAL A 30 7.28 -10.58 3.26
C VAL A 30 8.75 -10.70 3.67
N ILE A 31 9.21 -9.74 4.46
CA ILE A 31 10.61 -9.70 4.91
C ILE A 31 10.75 -9.97 6.40
N ASP A 32 9.67 -9.83 7.18
CA ASP A 32 9.70 -10.16 8.60
C ASP A 32 8.29 -10.39 9.13
N ARG A 33 8.17 -11.28 10.10
CA ARG A 33 6.92 -11.56 10.82
C ARG A 33 7.20 -11.68 12.31
N SER A 34 6.27 -11.14 13.08
CA SER A 34 6.21 -11.39 14.52
C SER A 34 4.73 -11.44 14.89
N GLU A 35 4.41 -11.71 16.15
CA GLU A 35 3.01 -11.81 16.56
C GLU A 35 2.28 -10.49 16.31
N GLY A 36 1.21 -10.53 15.50
CA GLY A 36 0.41 -9.37 15.17
C GLY A 36 1.08 -8.35 14.26
N LYS A 37 2.18 -8.72 13.58
CA LYS A 37 2.94 -7.79 12.74
C LYS A 37 3.49 -8.49 11.51
N VAL A 38 3.40 -7.84 10.35
CA VAL A 38 4.00 -8.32 9.10
C VAL A 38 4.64 -7.15 8.38
N GLU A 39 5.91 -7.30 8.03
CA GLU A 39 6.63 -6.30 7.24
C GLU A 39 6.85 -6.83 5.83
N ILE A 40 6.58 -5.97 4.83
CA ILE A 40 6.80 -6.30 3.42
C ILE A 40 7.64 -5.22 2.75
N GLY A 41 8.33 -5.60 1.69
CA GLY A 41 9.14 -4.63 0.95
C GLY A 41 9.69 -5.20 -0.33
N SER A 42 10.38 -4.34 -1.08
CA SER A 42 11.07 -4.70 -2.32
C SER A 42 12.51 -5.17 -2.08
N TRP A 43 12.99 -5.05 -0.85
CA TRP A 43 14.37 -5.42 -0.48
C TRP A 43 14.40 -5.71 1.02
N VAL A 44 15.51 -6.33 1.47
CA VAL A 44 15.71 -6.59 2.91
C VAL A 44 16.59 -5.47 3.46
N PRO A 45 16.04 -4.58 4.30
CA PRO A 45 16.79 -3.43 4.81
C PRO A 45 17.98 -3.85 5.69
N THR A 46 19.07 -3.09 5.55
CA THR A 46 20.21 -3.18 6.44
C THR A 46 20.47 -1.81 7.07
N VAL A 47 20.94 -1.79 8.29
CA VAL A 47 21.27 -0.55 8.99
C VAL A 47 22.32 0.24 8.21
N GLU A 48 23.30 -0.45 7.64
CA GLU A 48 24.37 0.18 6.88
C GLU A 48 23.82 0.96 5.67
N ASP A 49 22.96 0.33 4.87
CA ASP A 49 22.40 0.98 3.68
C ASP A 49 21.50 2.15 4.05
N VAL A 50 20.67 1.96 5.07
CA VAL A 50 19.72 3.01 5.51
C VAL A 50 20.49 4.22 6.06
N ARG A 51 21.60 4.00 6.77
CA ARG A 51 22.43 5.11 7.25
C ARG A 51 23.06 5.88 6.11
N ALA A 52 23.48 5.18 5.06
CA ALA A 52 24.23 5.80 3.97
C ALA A 52 23.36 6.75 3.14
N ARG A 53 22.09 6.43 2.93
CA ARG A 53 21.20 7.24 2.08
C ARG A 53 19.74 6.86 2.31
N GLN A 54 18.83 7.68 1.79
CA GLN A 54 17.41 7.34 1.82
C GLN A 54 17.16 6.17 0.89
N MET A 55 16.75 5.04 1.47
CA MET A 55 16.39 3.83 0.74
C MET A 55 14.88 3.70 0.62
N PRO A 56 14.36 2.82 -0.27
CA PRO A 56 12.92 2.59 -0.35
C PRO A 56 12.37 2.16 1.01
N PRO A 57 11.33 2.84 1.53
CA PRO A 57 10.72 2.40 2.78
C PRO A 57 9.94 1.10 2.59
N THR A 58 9.74 0.39 3.69
CA THR A 58 8.92 -0.82 3.72
C THR A 58 7.52 -0.48 4.23
N LEU A 59 6.59 -1.43 4.10
CA LEU A 59 5.27 -1.36 4.71
C LEU A 59 5.21 -2.33 5.89
N PHE A 60 4.58 -1.89 6.96
CA PHE A 60 4.54 -2.64 8.22
C PHE A 60 3.09 -2.70 8.70
N PHE A 61 2.49 -3.88 8.69
CA PHE A 61 1.10 -4.07 9.06
C PHE A 61 1.02 -4.55 10.51
N VAL A 62 0.30 -3.79 11.35
CA VAL A 62 0.25 -4.00 12.79
C VAL A 62 -1.20 -4.21 13.23
N ARG A 63 -1.45 -5.30 13.95
CA ARG A 63 -2.79 -5.59 14.45
C ARG A 63 -3.17 -4.61 15.54
N VAL A 64 -4.36 -4.03 15.40
CA VAL A 64 -4.98 -3.16 16.40
C VAL A 64 -6.43 -3.61 16.62
N PRO A 65 -7.02 -3.32 17.80
CA PRO A 65 -8.39 -3.76 18.07
C PRO A 65 -9.45 -2.92 17.37
N GLU A 66 -9.21 -1.64 17.14
CA GLU A 66 -10.18 -0.76 16.50
C GLU A 66 -10.19 -0.91 14.99
N GLY A 67 -11.37 -0.78 14.38
CA GLY A 67 -11.52 -0.75 12.94
C GLY A 67 -11.35 0.65 12.38
N LYS A 68 -11.25 0.72 11.06
CA LYS A 68 -11.18 2.01 10.35
C LYS A 68 -12.56 2.65 10.34
N ALA A 69 -12.68 3.87 10.88
CA ALA A 69 -13.95 4.58 11.02
C ALA A 69 -14.07 5.80 10.12
N VAL A 70 -12.98 6.50 9.84
CA VAL A 70 -12.98 7.72 9.05
C VAL A 70 -12.01 7.60 7.88
N LYS A 71 -12.16 8.48 6.88
CA LYS A 71 -11.28 8.50 5.73
C LYS A 71 -9.82 8.73 6.16
N ASN A 72 -8.91 7.99 5.54
CA ASN A 72 -7.48 8.16 5.77
C ASN A 72 -7.03 9.56 5.34
N ARG A 73 -6.16 10.17 6.10
CA ARG A 73 -5.55 11.44 5.74
C ARG A 73 -4.28 11.25 4.91
N LEU A 74 -3.64 10.07 5.04
CA LEU A 74 -2.54 9.66 4.19
C LEU A 74 -3.01 8.48 3.36
N HIS A 75 -2.64 8.44 2.10
CA HIS A 75 -3.00 7.34 1.22
C HIS A 75 -1.85 7.02 0.28
N LEU A 76 -1.74 5.74 -0.09
CA LEU A 76 -0.77 5.33 -1.09
C LEU A 76 -1.31 5.67 -2.47
N ASP A 77 -0.43 6.13 -3.35
CA ASP A 77 -0.72 6.30 -4.76
C ASP A 77 0.12 5.28 -5.51
N VAL A 78 -0.54 4.47 -6.34
CA VAL A 78 0.13 3.44 -7.13
C VAL A 78 -0.08 3.72 -8.61
N SER A 79 0.90 3.39 -9.43
CA SER A 79 0.84 3.60 -10.88
C SER A 79 1.12 2.28 -11.58
N PRO A 80 0.22 1.83 -12.47
CA PRO A 80 0.48 0.60 -13.22
C PRO A 80 1.71 0.75 -14.10
N ILE A 81 2.53 -0.28 -14.17
CA ILE A 81 3.71 -0.28 -15.04
C ILE A 81 3.37 -0.80 -16.43
N ASP A 82 2.32 -1.62 -16.54
CA ASP A 82 1.85 -2.21 -17.78
C ASP A 82 0.34 -2.03 -17.90
N GLY A 83 -0.17 -2.03 -19.13
CA GLY A 83 -1.61 -1.90 -19.35
C GLY A 83 -2.15 -0.52 -19.02
N SER A 84 -3.45 -0.41 -18.94
CA SER A 84 -4.13 0.84 -18.64
C SER A 84 -4.47 0.94 -17.14
N THR A 85 -4.86 2.13 -16.71
CA THR A 85 -5.39 2.32 -15.36
C THR A 85 -6.63 1.44 -15.14
N GLU A 86 -7.50 1.33 -16.16
CA GLU A 86 -8.71 0.49 -16.08
C GLU A 86 -8.36 -0.99 -15.91
N ASP A 87 -7.34 -1.46 -16.61
CA ASP A 87 -6.85 -2.84 -16.46
C ASP A 87 -6.37 -3.10 -15.04
N GLU A 88 -5.65 -2.15 -14.48
CA GLU A 88 -5.16 -2.28 -13.10
C GLU A 88 -6.29 -2.27 -12.10
N VAL A 89 -7.28 -1.40 -12.27
CA VAL A 89 -8.46 -1.38 -11.40
C VAL A 89 -9.16 -2.75 -11.41
N THR A 90 -9.32 -3.34 -12.60
CA THR A 90 -9.91 -4.68 -12.72
C THR A 90 -9.08 -5.73 -11.97
N ARG A 91 -7.76 -5.69 -12.11
CA ARG A 91 -6.86 -6.62 -11.40
C ARG A 91 -7.01 -6.47 -9.89
N LEU A 92 -7.03 -5.22 -9.40
CA LEU A 92 -7.11 -4.96 -7.96
C LEU A 92 -8.46 -5.37 -7.37
N LEU A 93 -9.55 -5.20 -8.11
CA LEU A 93 -10.87 -5.71 -7.69
C LEU A 93 -10.81 -7.22 -7.51
N GLY A 94 -10.15 -7.93 -8.41
CA GLY A 94 -9.97 -9.38 -8.31
C GLY A 94 -9.12 -9.81 -7.11
N LEU A 95 -8.25 -8.94 -6.61
CA LEU A 95 -7.42 -9.21 -5.44
C LEU A 95 -8.12 -8.90 -4.12
N GLY A 96 -9.27 -8.25 -4.15
CA GLY A 96 -10.02 -7.95 -2.93
C GLY A 96 -10.19 -6.46 -2.62
N ALA A 97 -9.72 -5.58 -3.49
CA ALA A 97 -9.99 -4.14 -3.34
C ALA A 97 -11.43 -3.84 -3.74
N ALA A 98 -11.91 -2.67 -3.33
CA ALA A 98 -13.23 -2.17 -3.69
C ALA A 98 -13.10 -0.75 -4.24
N MET A 99 -14.11 -0.31 -4.99
CA MET A 99 -14.20 1.09 -5.38
C MET A 99 -14.52 1.93 -4.14
N ALA A 100 -13.96 3.13 -4.08
CA ALA A 100 -14.22 4.04 -2.97
C ALA A 100 -14.71 5.38 -3.51
N ASP A 101 -15.69 5.97 -2.83
CA ASP A 101 -16.20 7.30 -3.15
C ASP A 101 -15.80 8.23 -2.01
N VAL A 102 -14.95 9.20 -2.31
CA VAL A 102 -14.51 10.22 -1.36
C VAL A 102 -14.86 11.63 -1.87
N GLY A 103 -15.82 11.72 -2.80
CA GLY A 103 -16.28 12.98 -3.37
C GLY A 103 -15.38 13.52 -4.49
N GLN A 104 -14.58 12.67 -5.09
CA GLN A 104 -13.60 13.11 -6.10
C GLN A 104 -14.20 13.44 -7.47
N GLY A 105 -15.43 13.01 -7.75
CA GLY A 105 -16.04 13.20 -9.07
C GLY A 105 -15.60 12.14 -10.07
N SER A 106 -16.09 12.22 -11.31
CA SER A 106 -15.88 11.20 -12.34
C SER A 106 -14.84 11.58 -13.40
N ASP A 107 -14.36 12.82 -13.39
CA ASP A 107 -13.45 13.36 -14.42
C ASP A 107 -11.99 13.42 -13.95
N ARG A 108 -11.63 12.59 -13.02
CA ARG A 108 -10.27 12.53 -12.46
C ARG A 108 -9.36 11.68 -13.31
N SER A 109 -8.05 12.00 -13.27
CA SER A 109 -7.02 11.20 -13.91
C SER A 109 -6.57 10.02 -13.02
N TRP A 110 -7.16 9.88 -11.83
CA TRP A 110 -6.87 8.78 -10.91
C TRP A 110 -8.17 8.18 -10.42
N VAL A 111 -8.08 6.94 -9.91
CA VAL A 111 -9.23 6.20 -9.36
C VAL A 111 -8.98 5.93 -7.89
N VAL A 112 -9.94 6.25 -7.04
CA VAL A 112 -9.86 5.97 -5.61
C VAL A 112 -10.45 4.60 -5.34
N MET A 113 -9.69 3.77 -4.63
CA MET A 113 -10.10 2.43 -4.23
C MET A 113 -9.87 2.25 -2.73
N ALA A 114 -10.37 1.15 -2.20
CA ALA A 114 -10.15 0.76 -0.81
C ALA A 114 -9.51 -0.63 -0.79
N ASP A 115 -8.54 -0.83 0.09
CA ASP A 115 -7.95 -2.15 0.28
C ASP A 115 -8.90 -3.05 1.09
N PRO A 116 -8.57 -4.33 1.33
CA PRO A 116 -9.48 -5.23 2.05
C PRO A 116 -9.88 -4.80 3.45
N GLU A 117 -9.17 -3.86 4.05
CA GLU A 117 -9.52 -3.31 5.36
C GLU A 117 -10.14 -1.91 5.26
N GLY A 118 -10.44 -1.45 4.05
CA GLY A 118 -11.09 -0.17 3.85
C GLY A 118 -10.17 1.03 3.75
N ASN A 119 -8.85 0.83 3.71
CA ASN A 119 -7.90 1.93 3.55
C ASN A 119 -7.97 2.48 2.13
N GLU A 120 -8.25 3.77 1.99
CA GLU A 120 -8.30 4.41 0.68
C GLU A 120 -6.90 4.53 0.09
N PHE A 121 -6.80 4.24 -1.19
CA PHE A 121 -5.58 4.45 -1.98
C PHE A 121 -5.98 4.85 -3.39
N CYS A 122 -5.04 5.38 -4.16
CA CYS A 122 -5.33 5.86 -5.50
C CYS A 122 -4.53 5.08 -6.54
N VAL A 123 -5.20 4.76 -7.64
CA VAL A 123 -4.55 4.22 -8.84
C VAL A 123 -4.38 5.37 -9.81
N LEU A 124 -3.15 5.71 -10.10
CA LEU A 124 -2.81 6.85 -10.93
C LEU A 124 -2.70 6.44 -12.40
N ARG A 125 -2.20 7.35 -13.21
CA ARG A 125 -1.97 7.13 -14.62
C ARG A 125 -0.91 6.04 -14.82
N THR A 126 -1.10 5.20 -15.85
CA THR A 126 -0.11 4.17 -16.18
C THR A 126 1.25 4.78 -16.52
N LEU A 127 2.30 4.06 -16.15
CA LEU A 127 3.68 4.38 -16.55
C LEU A 127 4.02 3.77 -17.91
N ALA A 128 3.13 2.92 -18.47
CA ALA A 128 3.33 2.36 -19.79
C ALA A 128 3.34 3.48 -20.85
N PRO A 129 4.21 3.36 -21.87
CA PRO A 129 4.28 4.38 -22.94
C PRO A 129 3.03 4.44 -23.79
#